data_79912ed4ed8174d4a0f92ea54c66208c
#
_entry.id   79912ed4ed8174d4a0f92ea54c66208c
#
_cell.length_a   1.000
_cell.length_b   1.000
_cell.length_c   1.000
_cell.angle_alpha   90.00
_cell.angle_beta   90.00
_cell.angle_gamma   90.00
#
_symmetry.space_group_name_H-M   'P 1'
#
loop_
_entity.id
_entity.type
_entity.pdbx_description
1 polymer ?
#
loop_
_entity_poly.entity_id
_entity_poly.type
_entity_poly.pdbx_seq_one_letter_code
_entity_poly.pdbx_strand_id
1 'polypeptide(L)'
;MTNSSTPAIRFDQVSRHFGEVKAVDQVTLEIRDGEFFSMLGPSGSGKTTCLRMIAGFDRPTSGHIYLYGQDVSDLPPYERDVNTVFQDYALFPHMTIDDNVAYGLMIKGVPKTERIKRVGDMLDLVRLPGFGYRRPSQLSGGQRQRVALARALINHPKVLLLDEPLGALDLKLRQQMQVELKSIQQRVGITFIFVTHDQEEALTMSDRIAVFNEGKIIQVGTPSEIYEKPASPFVAGFVGTSNLVSGEAAKRITGSEQMFSIRPEKIQLDSANGMTDKNMISVDGIVRDVVYLGLFTRYLVEIEGGTDLVVVEQNLKTTSMDVLSVKGQKVRLHWNKDHISRVGG
;
A
#
# COMPACT_ATOMS: atom_id res chain seq x y z
N MET A 1 23.84 18.52 4.09
CA MET A 1 24.68 17.34 4.41
C MET A 1 23.73 16.21 4.75
N THR A 2 23.46 15.33 3.81
CA THR A 2 22.59 14.16 4.01
C THR A 2 23.41 13.15 4.82
N ASN A 3 23.07 13.01 6.12
CA ASN A 3 23.50 11.84 6.89
C ASN A 3 22.95 10.60 6.15
N SER A 4 23.81 9.91 5.41
CA SER A 4 23.45 8.61 4.83
C SER A 4 23.49 7.60 5.98
N SER A 5 22.38 7.53 6.73
CA SER A 5 22.16 6.42 7.65
C SER A 5 22.10 5.14 6.83
N THR A 6 22.77 4.08 7.28
CA THR A 6 22.74 2.76 6.65
C THR A 6 21.26 2.32 6.52
N PRO A 7 20.79 1.91 5.33
CA PRO A 7 19.40 1.47 5.15
C PRO A 7 19.13 0.23 6.03
N ALA A 8 17.90 0.13 6.53
CA ALA A 8 17.47 -1.04 7.29
C ALA A 8 17.53 -2.30 6.42
N ILE A 9 17.05 -2.20 5.18
CA ILE A 9 17.12 -3.27 4.18
C ILE A 9 17.69 -2.71 2.88
N ARG A 10 18.61 -3.45 2.24
CA ARG A 10 19.03 -3.20 0.86
C ARG A 10 19.00 -4.49 0.05
N PHE A 11 18.27 -4.47 -1.05
CA PHE A 11 18.34 -5.45 -2.13
C PHE A 11 19.35 -4.95 -3.18
N ASP A 12 20.26 -5.80 -3.58
CA ASP A 12 21.27 -5.52 -4.58
C ASP A 12 21.12 -6.52 -5.74
N GLN A 13 20.40 -6.11 -6.79
CA GLN A 13 20.09 -6.91 -7.98
C GLN A 13 19.55 -8.31 -7.68
N VAL A 14 18.65 -8.41 -6.69
CA VAL A 14 18.13 -9.68 -6.20
C VAL A 14 17.17 -10.30 -7.20
N SER A 15 17.40 -11.58 -7.51
CA SER A 15 16.48 -12.39 -8.27
C SER A 15 16.11 -13.67 -7.52
N ARG A 16 14.85 -14.12 -7.71
CA ARG A 16 14.37 -15.41 -7.22
C ARG A 16 13.57 -16.11 -8.30
N HIS A 17 14.06 -17.28 -8.71
CA HIS A 17 13.43 -18.11 -9.72
C HIS A 17 12.93 -19.41 -9.10
N PHE A 18 11.78 -19.88 -9.53
CA PHE A 18 11.20 -21.19 -9.23
C PHE A 18 11.01 -21.92 -10.57
N GLY A 19 11.99 -22.74 -10.97
CA GLY A 19 12.04 -23.28 -12.33
C GLY A 19 12.13 -22.15 -13.35
N GLU A 20 11.20 -22.12 -14.30
CA GLU A 20 11.12 -21.08 -15.34
C GLU A 20 10.48 -19.77 -14.86
N VAL A 21 9.83 -19.78 -13.69
CA VAL A 21 9.12 -18.61 -13.18
C VAL A 21 10.09 -17.67 -12.47
N LYS A 22 10.24 -16.46 -12.98
CA LYS A 22 10.98 -15.37 -12.34
C LYS A 22 10.09 -14.63 -11.37
N ALA A 23 9.95 -15.15 -10.15
CA ALA A 23 9.11 -14.55 -9.12
C ALA A 23 9.61 -13.17 -8.66
N VAL A 24 10.94 -12.97 -8.68
CA VAL A 24 11.62 -11.69 -8.47
C VAL A 24 12.75 -11.61 -9.50
N ASP A 25 12.85 -10.49 -10.23
CA ASP A 25 13.79 -10.30 -11.33
C ASP A 25 14.60 -9.01 -11.17
N GLN A 26 15.86 -9.13 -10.77
CA GLN A 26 16.87 -8.07 -10.62
C GLN A 26 16.38 -6.85 -9.78
N VAL A 27 15.70 -7.11 -8.68
CA VAL A 27 15.20 -6.07 -7.79
C VAL A 27 16.36 -5.39 -7.06
N THR A 28 16.42 -4.06 -7.19
CA THR A 28 17.28 -3.19 -6.39
C THR A 28 16.38 -2.24 -5.60
N LEU A 29 16.53 -2.23 -4.28
CA LEU A 29 15.67 -1.47 -3.37
C LEU A 29 16.41 -1.12 -2.09
N GLU A 30 16.19 0.09 -1.59
CA GLU A 30 16.62 0.51 -0.24
C GLU A 30 15.41 0.93 0.59
N ILE A 31 15.31 0.35 1.79
CA ILE A 31 14.30 0.67 2.81
C ILE A 31 15.04 1.36 3.95
N ARG A 32 14.59 2.55 4.31
CA ARG A 32 15.24 3.38 5.33
C ARG A 32 14.94 2.87 6.74
N ASP A 33 15.82 3.20 7.68
CA ASP A 33 15.58 2.90 9.08
C ASP A 33 14.36 3.68 9.63
N GLY A 34 13.52 2.99 10.39
CA GLY A 34 12.33 3.57 11.03
C GLY A 34 11.17 3.91 10.10
N GLU A 35 11.25 3.64 8.77
CA GLU A 35 10.11 3.91 7.87
C GLU A 35 9.04 2.81 7.91
N PHE A 36 7.81 3.21 7.61
CA PHE A 36 6.73 2.31 7.24
C PHE A 36 6.74 2.15 5.71
N PHE A 37 7.26 1.05 5.24
CA PHE A 37 7.45 0.79 3.81
C PHE A 37 6.46 -0.24 3.30
N SER A 38 5.71 0.07 2.23
CA SER A 38 4.78 -0.88 1.63
C SER A 38 5.26 -1.42 0.29
N MET A 39 5.07 -2.72 0.10
CA MET A 39 5.17 -3.43 -1.17
C MET A 39 3.75 -3.64 -1.70
N LEU A 40 3.37 -2.91 -2.73
CA LEU A 40 2.03 -2.91 -3.33
C LEU A 40 2.08 -3.53 -4.73
N GLY A 41 1.08 -4.30 -5.11
CA GLY A 41 0.99 -4.87 -6.46
C GLY A 41 -0.05 -6.00 -6.54
N PRO A 42 -0.39 -6.49 -7.73
CA PRO A 42 -1.31 -7.60 -7.92
C PRO A 42 -0.78 -8.91 -7.30
N SER A 43 -1.67 -9.88 -7.14
CA SER A 43 -1.26 -11.22 -6.69
C SER A 43 -0.25 -11.82 -7.66
N GLY A 44 0.77 -12.50 -7.12
CA GLY A 44 1.84 -13.11 -7.94
C GLY A 44 2.91 -12.14 -8.44
N SER A 45 2.88 -10.86 -8.09
CA SER A 45 3.88 -9.87 -8.55
C SER A 45 5.24 -9.94 -7.84
N GLY A 46 5.45 -10.85 -6.88
CA GLY A 46 6.74 -11.07 -6.22
C GLY A 46 6.89 -10.50 -4.80
N LYS A 47 5.91 -9.75 -4.28
CA LYS A 47 5.95 -9.08 -2.95
C LYS A 47 6.24 -10.03 -1.79
N THR A 48 5.39 -11.05 -1.62
CA THR A 48 5.55 -12.07 -0.57
C THR A 48 6.88 -12.82 -0.72
N THR A 49 7.34 -13.06 -1.95
CA THR A 49 8.66 -13.66 -2.20
C THR A 49 9.78 -12.76 -1.70
N CYS A 50 9.72 -11.44 -1.97
CA CYS A 50 10.69 -10.48 -1.42
C CYS A 50 10.65 -10.48 0.12
N LEU A 51 9.45 -10.45 0.72
CA LEU A 51 9.30 -10.48 2.18
C LEU A 51 9.87 -11.77 2.77
N ARG A 52 9.60 -12.93 2.17
CA ARG A 52 10.14 -14.23 2.58
C ARG A 52 11.67 -14.30 2.46
N MET A 53 12.25 -13.66 1.45
CA MET A 53 13.71 -13.55 1.32
C MET A 53 14.33 -12.67 2.41
N ILE A 54 13.67 -11.56 2.81
CA ILE A 54 14.12 -10.77 3.97
C ILE A 54 14.04 -11.59 5.26
N ALA A 55 12.95 -12.36 5.43
CA ALA A 55 12.75 -13.21 6.59
C ALA A 55 13.71 -14.42 6.66
N GLY A 56 14.35 -14.78 5.52
CA GLY A 56 15.24 -15.95 5.42
C GLY A 56 14.52 -17.26 5.17
N PHE A 57 13.21 -17.24 4.86
CA PHE A 57 12.46 -18.45 4.48
C PHE A 57 12.76 -18.89 3.04
N ASP A 58 13.15 -17.94 2.18
CA ASP A 58 13.61 -18.20 0.82
C ASP A 58 14.99 -17.55 0.64
N ARG A 59 15.85 -18.19 -0.19
CA ARG A 59 17.15 -17.64 -0.57
C ARG A 59 17.06 -17.00 -1.94
N PRO A 60 17.77 -15.91 -2.22
CA PRO A 60 17.90 -15.39 -3.57
C PRO A 60 18.56 -16.42 -4.49
N THR A 61 18.17 -16.43 -5.77
CA THR A 61 18.87 -17.19 -6.82
C THR A 61 20.15 -16.45 -7.25
N SER A 62 20.10 -15.10 -7.21
CA SER A 62 21.25 -14.23 -7.47
C SER A 62 21.04 -12.89 -6.76
N GLY A 63 22.14 -12.11 -6.63
CA GLY A 63 22.13 -10.85 -5.87
C GLY A 63 22.22 -11.04 -4.38
N HIS A 64 22.22 -9.93 -3.62
CA HIS A 64 22.45 -9.93 -2.18
C HIS A 64 21.39 -9.12 -1.44
N ILE A 65 21.09 -9.55 -0.20
CA ILE A 65 20.18 -8.85 0.71
C ILE A 65 20.97 -8.45 1.96
N TYR A 66 20.90 -7.18 2.28
CA TYR A 66 21.59 -6.63 3.45
C TYR A 66 20.58 -6.15 4.49
N LEU A 67 20.83 -6.47 5.75
CA LEU A 67 20.13 -5.96 6.93
C LEU A 67 21.10 -5.07 7.71
N TYR A 68 20.84 -3.77 7.75
CA TYR A 68 21.76 -2.77 8.36
C TYR A 68 23.21 -2.93 7.90
N GLY A 69 23.43 -3.16 6.60
CA GLY A 69 24.75 -3.34 6.00
C GLY A 69 25.37 -4.73 6.13
N GLN A 70 24.79 -5.62 6.93
CA GLN A 70 25.21 -7.02 7.04
C GLN A 70 24.54 -7.83 5.92
N ASP A 71 25.32 -8.60 5.13
CA ASP A 71 24.78 -9.56 4.17
C ASP A 71 24.08 -10.71 4.93
N VAL A 72 22.77 -10.87 4.65
CA VAL A 72 21.93 -11.90 5.25
C VAL A 72 21.42 -12.94 4.25
N SER A 73 21.90 -12.89 3.01
CA SER A 73 21.38 -13.71 1.89
C SER A 73 21.32 -15.21 2.23
N ASP A 74 22.33 -15.72 2.93
CA ASP A 74 22.44 -17.13 3.29
C ASP A 74 22.08 -17.44 4.76
N LEU A 75 21.87 -16.40 5.59
CA LEU A 75 21.55 -16.61 7.00
C LEU A 75 20.15 -17.22 7.17
N PRO A 76 19.99 -18.19 8.07
CA PRO A 76 18.68 -18.75 8.39
C PRO A 76 17.80 -17.74 9.15
N PRO A 77 16.46 -17.94 9.21
CA PRO A 77 15.53 -16.97 9.82
C PRO A 77 15.86 -16.61 11.29
N TYR A 78 16.32 -17.58 12.07
CA TYR A 78 16.59 -17.37 13.51
C TYR A 78 17.86 -16.56 13.81
N GLU A 79 18.71 -16.34 12.82
CA GLU A 79 19.92 -15.50 12.91
C GLU A 79 19.69 -14.07 12.42
N ARG A 80 18.48 -13.78 11.90
CA ARG A 80 18.12 -12.45 11.40
C ARG A 80 17.35 -11.66 12.45
N ASP A 81 17.68 -10.39 12.62
CA ASP A 81 17.00 -9.52 13.57
C ASP A 81 15.71 -8.95 12.98
N VAL A 82 14.86 -9.85 12.49
CA VAL A 82 13.54 -9.57 11.93
C VAL A 82 12.49 -10.50 12.51
N ASN A 83 11.24 -10.04 12.60
CA ASN A 83 10.10 -10.90 12.92
C ASN A 83 9.00 -10.74 11.88
N THR A 84 8.21 -11.81 11.67
CA THR A 84 7.15 -11.84 10.67
C THR A 84 5.79 -12.05 11.33
N VAL A 85 4.80 -11.25 10.92
CA VAL A 85 3.37 -11.50 11.14
C VAL A 85 2.79 -12.03 9.82
N PHE A 86 2.29 -13.25 9.84
CA PHE A 86 1.70 -13.92 8.68
C PHE A 86 0.23 -13.55 8.50
N GLN A 87 -0.30 -13.78 7.33
CA GLN A 87 -1.68 -13.49 6.95
C GLN A 87 -2.72 -14.20 7.84
N ASP A 88 -2.44 -15.44 8.27
CA ASP A 88 -3.28 -16.25 9.17
C ASP A 88 -2.96 -16.03 10.65
N TYR A 89 -2.05 -15.07 10.96
CA TYR A 89 -1.53 -14.72 12.29
C TYR A 89 -0.70 -15.83 12.95
N ALA A 90 -0.80 -17.09 12.54
CA ALA A 90 -0.06 -18.27 13.03
C ALA A 90 0.03 -18.35 14.57
N LEU A 91 -1.07 -18.02 15.29
CA LEU A 91 -1.12 -18.17 16.76
C LEU A 91 -1.18 -19.64 17.16
N PHE A 92 -0.50 -19.99 18.23
CA PHE A 92 -0.55 -21.35 18.80
C PHE A 92 -1.92 -21.58 19.47
N PRO A 93 -2.81 -22.41 18.89
CA PRO A 93 -4.21 -22.51 19.33
C PRO A 93 -4.37 -23.14 20.72
N HIS A 94 -3.41 -23.95 21.13
CA HIS A 94 -3.40 -24.66 22.41
C HIS A 94 -2.82 -23.83 23.56
N MET A 95 -2.14 -22.72 23.26
CA MET A 95 -1.55 -21.81 24.24
C MET A 95 -2.50 -20.67 24.62
N THR A 96 -2.29 -20.11 25.81
CA THR A 96 -2.91 -18.84 26.21
C THR A 96 -2.32 -17.68 25.41
N ILE A 97 -2.94 -16.50 25.53
CA ILE A 97 -2.41 -15.27 24.91
C ILE A 97 -1.08 -14.87 25.55
N ASP A 98 -0.98 -14.97 26.88
CA ASP A 98 0.30 -14.73 27.59
C ASP A 98 1.39 -15.65 27.07
N ASP A 99 1.12 -16.95 26.92
CA ASP A 99 2.10 -17.92 26.43
C ASP A 99 2.46 -17.66 24.95
N ASN A 100 1.48 -17.31 24.11
CA ASN A 100 1.73 -16.94 22.73
C ASN A 100 2.69 -15.74 22.63
N VAL A 101 2.41 -14.68 23.39
CA VAL A 101 3.25 -13.47 23.38
C VAL A 101 4.62 -13.77 24.00
N ALA A 102 4.66 -14.50 25.13
CA ALA A 102 5.90 -14.83 25.83
C ALA A 102 6.80 -15.82 25.06
N TYR A 103 6.29 -16.51 24.03
CA TYR A 103 6.95 -17.69 23.44
C TYR A 103 8.41 -17.42 23.04
N GLY A 104 8.68 -16.33 22.33
CA GLY A 104 10.06 -15.99 21.93
C GLY A 104 10.99 -15.73 23.12
N LEU A 105 10.47 -15.12 24.19
CA LEU A 105 11.23 -14.91 25.43
C LEU A 105 11.47 -16.21 26.21
N MET A 106 10.52 -17.17 26.10
CA MET A 106 10.69 -18.50 26.70
C MET A 106 11.83 -19.25 26.04
N ILE A 107 11.89 -19.26 24.72
CA ILE A 107 12.98 -19.90 23.95
C ILE A 107 14.34 -19.27 24.26
N LYS A 108 14.38 -17.95 24.48
CA LYS A 108 15.59 -17.21 24.89
C LYS A 108 15.95 -17.38 26.36
N GLY A 109 15.21 -18.19 27.14
CA GLY A 109 15.50 -18.45 28.55
C GLY A 109 15.25 -17.26 29.49
N VAL A 110 14.47 -16.26 29.09
CA VAL A 110 14.15 -15.10 29.95
C VAL A 110 13.39 -15.55 31.19
N PRO A 111 13.75 -15.11 32.41
CA PRO A 111 13.08 -15.48 33.65
C PRO A 111 11.57 -15.21 33.63
N LYS A 112 10.78 -16.09 34.29
CA LYS A 112 9.30 -16.00 34.29
C LYS A 112 8.77 -14.67 34.79
N THR A 113 9.34 -14.09 35.82
CA THR A 113 8.94 -12.81 36.39
C THR A 113 9.11 -11.66 35.39
N GLU A 114 10.21 -11.65 34.66
CA GLU A 114 10.47 -10.65 33.62
C GLU A 114 9.53 -10.82 32.41
N ARG A 115 9.28 -12.10 32.01
CA ARG A 115 8.33 -12.39 30.93
C ARG A 115 6.95 -11.85 31.22
N ILE A 116 6.41 -12.10 32.44
CA ILE A 116 5.07 -11.62 32.85
C ILE A 116 4.98 -10.10 32.71
N LYS A 117 6.01 -9.38 33.18
CA LYS A 117 6.05 -7.91 33.05
C LYS A 117 6.03 -7.48 31.59
N ARG A 118 6.96 -8.00 30.77
CA ARG A 118 7.06 -7.63 29.34
C ARG A 118 5.81 -7.99 28.55
N VAL A 119 5.16 -9.12 28.85
CA VAL A 119 3.89 -9.51 28.22
C VAL A 119 2.79 -8.52 28.59
N GLY A 120 2.68 -8.11 29.86
CA GLY A 120 1.73 -7.08 30.29
C GLY A 120 1.93 -5.78 29.52
N ASP A 121 3.15 -5.24 29.52
CA ASP A 121 3.52 -4.02 28.80
C ASP A 121 3.19 -4.11 27.28
N MET A 122 3.40 -5.31 26.69
CA MET A 122 3.13 -5.53 25.28
C MET A 122 1.64 -5.65 24.96
N LEU A 123 0.86 -6.31 25.84
CA LEU A 123 -0.61 -6.37 25.70
C LEU A 123 -1.24 -4.98 25.88
N ASP A 124 -0.70 -4.14 26.75
CA ASP A 124 -1.13 -2.75 26.87
C ASP A 124 -0.81 -1.93 25.61
N LEU A 125 0.38 -2.14 25.02
CA LEU A 125 0.77 -1.49 23.76
C LEU A 125 -0.22 -1.77 22.62
N VAL A 126 -0.70 -3.02 22.51
CA VAL A 126 -1.67 -3.43 21.49
C VAL A 126 -3.14 -3.31 21.94
N ARG A 127 -3.42 -2.64 23.04
CA ARG A 127 -4.76 -2.38 23.61
C ARG A 127 -5.55 -3.65 23.92
N LEU A 128 -4.89 -4.63 24.50
CA LEU A 128 -5.50 -5.88 25.00
C LEU A 128 -5.17 -6.15 26.49
N PRO A 129 -5.30 -5.15 27.40
CA PRO A 129 -5.03 -5.40 28.81
C PRO A 129 -5.98 -6.47 29.37
N GLY A 130 -5.47 -7.38 30.19
CA GLY A 130 -6.25 -8.43 30.84
C GLY A 130 -6.71 -9.58 29.94
N PHE A 131 -6.24 -9.67 28.69
CA PHE A 131 -6.60 -10.77 27.77
C PHE A 131 -5.69 -11.99 27.90
N GLY A 132 -4.64 -11.92 28.69
CA GLY A 132 -3.56 -12.90 28.76
C GLY A 132 -4.00 -14.34 29.00
N TYR A 133 -5.02 -14.58 29.84
CA TYR A 133 -5.51 -15.90 30.19
C TYR A 133 -6.39 -16.58 29.10
N ARG A 134 -6.85 -15.80 28.10
CA ARG A 134 -7.69 -16.31 27.01
C ARG A 134 -6.87 -17.18 26.04
N ARG A 135 -7.59 -17.91 25.19
CA ARG A 135 -7.03 -18.64 24.05
C ARG A 135 -7.39 -17.96 22.72
N PRO A 136 -6.65 -18.18 21.63
CA PRO A 136 -6.92 -17.58 20.33
C PRO A 136 -8.34 -17.80 19.80
N SER A 137 -8.97 -18.95 20.10
CA SER A 137 -10.35 -19.28 19.74
C SER A 137 -11.41 -18.37 20.39
N GLN A 138 -11.07 -17.67 21.46
CA GLN A 138 -11.95 -16.75 22.20
C GLN A 138 -11.81 -15.29 21.72
N LEU A 139 -11.04 -15.04 20.67
CA LEU A 139 -10.73 -13.72 20.17
C LEU A 139 -11.38 -13.45 18.81
N SER A 140 -11.77 -12.18 18.57
CA SER A 140 -12.11 -11.70 17.22
C SER A 140 -10.89 -11.69 16.29
N GLY A 141 -11.10 -11.53 14.98
CA GLY A 141 -10.02 -11.43 13.98
C GLY A 141 -9.02 -10.32 14.32
N GLY A 142 -9.50 -9.11 14.59
CA GLY A 142 -8.63 -7.98 14.97
C GLY A 142 -7.90 -8.19 16.30
N GLN A 143 -8.52 -8.87 17.26
CA GLN A 143 -7.84 -9.22 18.52
C GLN A 143 -6.72 -10.25 18.29
N ARG A 144 -6.95 -11.25 17.45
CA ARG A 144 -5.90 -12.22 17.06
C ARG A 144 -4.73 -11.53 16.36
N GLN A 145 -5.00 -10.60 15.47
CA GLN A 145 -3.97 -9.81 14.80
C GLN A 145 -3.12 -9.01 15.81
N ARG A 146 -3.75 -8.33 16.77
CA ARG A 146 -3.03 -7.57 17.81
C ARG A 146 -2.15 -8.49 18.66
N VAL A 147 -2.61 -9.69 18.97
CA VAL A 147 -1.79 -10.68 19.68
C VAL A 147 -0.59 -11.13 18.84
N ALA A 148 -0.77 -11.38 17.54
CA ALA A 148 0.33 -11.73 16.65
C ALA A 148 1.36 -10.58 16.55
N LEU A 149 0.89 -9.35 16.51
CA LEU A 149 1.73 -8.16 16.54
C LEU A 149 2.52 -8.06 17.86
N ALA A 150 1.85 -8.27 19.01
CA ALA A 150 2.49 -8.30 20.33
C ALA A 150 3.57 -9.38 20.41
N ARG A 151 3.27 -10.60 19.92
CA ARG A 151 4.23 -11.71 19.86
C ARG A 151 5.45 -11.38 18.99
N ALA A 152 5.25 -10.68 17.90
CA ALA A 152 6.34 -10.29 17.01
C ALA A 152 7.20 -9.17 17.62
N LEU A 153 6.59 -8.20 18.30
CA LEU A 153 7.27 -7.02 18.85
C LEU A 153 8.00 -7.30 20.18
N ILE A 154 7.57 -8.28 20.97
CA ILE A 154 8.15 -8.53 22.31
C ILE A 154 9.64 -8.90 22.28
N ASN A 155 10.11 -9.40 21.14
CA ASN A 155 11.52 -9.72 20.92
C ASN A 155 12.38 -8.53 20.55
N HIS A 156 11.81 -7.33 20.40
CA HIS A 156 12.45 -6.08 19.95
C HIS A 156 13.22 -6.25 18.62
N PRO A 157 12.57 -6.74 17.55
CA PRO A 157 13.23 -6.88 16.26
C PRO A 157 13.59 -5.50 15.70
N LYS A 158 14.63 -5.41 14.86
CA LYS A 158 14.96 -4.18 14.13
C LYS A 158 13.98 -3.91 12.99
N VAL A 159 13.46 -4.97 12.37
CA VAL A 159 12.48 -4.89 11.28
C VAL A 159 11.30 -5.82 11.55
N LEU A 160 10.09 -5.29 11.39
CA LEU A 160 8.86 -6.08 11.43
C LEU A 160 8.32 -6.28 10.01
N LEU A 161 8.12 -7.53 9.64
CA LEU A 161 7.57 -7.95 8.36
C LEU A 161 6.09 -8.31 8.51
N LEU A 162 5.23 -7.76 7.66
CA LEU A 162 3.78 -7.92 7.71
C LEU A 162 3.28 -8.43 6.35
N ASP A 163 2.85 -9.68 6.27
CA ASP A 163 2.36 -10.31 5.04
C ASP A 163 0.84 -10.29 4.99
N GLU A 164 0.26 -9.33 4.28
CA GLU A 164 -1.19 -9.10 4.11
C GLU A 164 -2.00 -9.18 5.43
N PRO A 165 -1.57 -8.52 6.52
CA PRO A 165 -2.13 -8.77 7.84
C PRO A 165 -3.57 -8.28 8.02
N LEU A 166 -4.08 -7.43 7.10
CA LEU A 166 -5.43 -6.84 7.15
C LEU A 166 -6.43 -7.54 6.24
N GLY A 167 -5.99 -8.47 5.40
CA GLY A 167 -6.80 -9.08 4.34
C GLY A 167 -8.04 -9.85 4.82
N ALA A 168 -8.01 -10.40 6.05
CA ALA A 168 -9.10 -11.17 6.62
C ALA A 168 -10.11 -10.34 7.43
N LEU A 169 -9.97 -9.00 7.48
CA LEU A 169 -10.80 -8.11 8.28
C LEU A 169 -11.90 -7.44 7.43
N ASP A 170 -13.06 -7.19 8.05
CA ASP A 170 -14.08 -6.33 7.46
C ASP A 170 -13.59 -4.87 7.32
N LEU A 171 -14.25 -4.08 6.47
CA LEU A 171 -13.82 -2.72 6.12
C LEU A 171 -13.62 -1.81 7.34
N LYS A 172 -14.58 -1.80 8.28
CA LYS A 172 -14.54 -0.93 9.45
C LYS A 172 -13.37 -1.29 10.38
N LEU A 173 -13.19 -2.57 10.63
CA LEU A 173 -12.11 -3.08 11.46
C LEU A 173 -10.74 -2.87 10.78
N ARG A 174 -10.67 -3.03 9.46
CA ARG A 174 -9.47 -2.78 8.66
C ARG A 174 -9.02 -1.32 8.80
N GLN A 175 -9.91 -0.35 8.62
CA GLN A 175 -9.61 1.07 8.79
C GLN A 175 -9.12 1.40 10.22
N GLN A 176 -9.73 0.81 11.24
CA GLN A 176 -9.25 0.98 12.62
C GLN A 176 -7.83 0.42 12.79
N MET A 177 -7.57 -0.76 12.24
CA MET A 177 -6.26 -1.41 12.35
C MET A 177 -5.16 -0.68 11.58
N GLN A 178 -5.47 -0.02 10.46
CA GLN A 178 -4.53 0.85 9.73
C GLN A 178 -4.01 1.97 10.65
N VAL A 179 -4.91 2.70 11.29
CA VAL A 179 -4.56 3.78 12.23
C VAL A 179 -3.72 3.25 13.40
N GLU A 180 -4.11 2.10 13.95
CA GLU A 180 -3.40 1.49 15.08
C GLU A 180 -2.01 0.99 14.69
N LEU A 181 -1.85 0.32 13.53
CA LEU A 181 -0.54 -0.14 13.04
C LEU A 181 0.43 1.04 12.86
N LYS A 182 -0.02 2.14 12.22
CA LYS A 182 0.81 3.34 12.07
C LYS A 182 1.19 3.94 13.43
N SER A 183 0.23 4.02 14.36
CA SER A 183 0.48 4.51 15.73
C SER A 183 1.49 3.63 16.48
N ILE A 184 1.37 2.30 16.38
CA ILE A 184 2.30 1.37 17.01
C ILE A 184 3.69 1.54 16.41
N GLN A 185 3.81 1.58 15.08
CA GLN A 185 5.09 1.78 14.39
C GLN A 185 5.79 3.08 14.87
N GLN A 186 5.06 4.18 14.95
CA GLN A 186 5.59 5.46 15.45
C GLN A 186 6.04 5.38 16.92
N ARG A 187 5.33 4.62 17.76
CA ARG A 187 5.69 4.45 19.19
C ARG A 187 6.90 3.57 19.40
N VAL A 188 7.04 2.49 18.62
CA VAL A 188 8.17 1.56 18.75
C VAL A 188 9.40 2.02 17.97
N GLY A 189 9.23 2.86 16.93
CA GLY A 189 10.31 3.51 16.18
C GLY A 189 11.15 2.56 15.30
N ILE A 190 10.67 1.33 15.01
CA ILE A 190 11.37 0.36 14.16
C ILE A 190 10.82 0.39 12.73
N THR A 191 11.57 -0.20 11.80
CA THR A 191 11.15 -0.32 10.40
C THR A 191 10.04 -1.35 10.25
N PHE A 192 8.94 -0.97 9.57
CA PHE A 192 7.86 -1.89 9.18
C PHE A 192 7.89 -2.10 7.67
N ILE A 193 7.85 -3.36 7.23
CA ILE A 193 7.69 -3.74 5.83
C ILE A 193 6.35 -4.44 5.68
N PHE A 194 5.46 -3.83 4.91
CA PHE A 194 4.06 -4.20 4.79
C PHE A 194 3.76 -4.65 3.36
N VAL A 195 3.32 -5.88 3.19
CA VAL A 195 2.86 -6.40 1.91
C VAL A 195 1.34 -6.28 1.83
N THR A 196 0.84 -5.72 0.74
CA THR A 196 -0.59 -5.63 0.48
C THR A 196 -0.88 -5.61 -1.04
N HIS A 197 -2.09 -5.96 -1.40
CA HIS A 197 -2.68 -5.70 -2.71
C HIS A 197 -3.73 -4.58 -2.65
N ASP A 198 -4.03 -4.06 -1.46
CA ASP A 198 -4.99 -2.98 -1.25
C ASP A 198 -4.27 -1.62 -1.33
N GLN A 199 -4.73 -0.79 -2.26
CA GLN A 199 -4.15 0.53 -2.54
C GLN A 199 -4.40 1.52 -1.40
N GLU A 200 -5.60 1.45 -0.78
CA GLU A 200 -5.98 2.35 0.31
C GLU A 200 -5.08 2.11 1.53
N GLU A 201 -4.77 0.84 1.84
CA GLU A 201 -3.83 0.48 2.90
C GLU A 201 -2.45 1.10 2.66
N ALA A 202 -1.89 0.90 1.44
CA ALA A 202 -0.58 1.42 1.10
C ALA A 202 -0.53 2.94 1.13
N LEU A 203 -1.53 3.62 0.55
CA LEU A 203 -1.58 5.09 0.50
C LEU A 203 -1.77 5.73 1.88
N THR A 204 -2.49 5.07 2.80
CA THR A 204 -2.83 5.63 4.11
C THR A 204 -1.70 5.49 5.13
N MET A 205 -0.98 4.36 5.13
CA MET A 205 -0.03 4.04 6.20
C MET A 205 1.43 4.32 5.86
N SER A 206 1.79 4.31 4.58
CA SER A 206 3.20 4.24 4.18
C SER A 206 3.89 5.60 4.15
N ASP A 207 5.17 5.61 4.50
CA ASP A 207 6.07 6.71 4.21
C ASP A 207 6.58 6.63 2.76
N ARG A 208 6.80 5.40 2.26
CA ARG A 208 7.11 5.09 0.86
C ARG A 208 6.47 3.78 0.42
N ILE A 209 6.17 3.69 -0.86
CA ILE A 209 5.54 2.53 -1.52
C ILE A 209 6.43 2.08 -2.67
N ALA A 210 6.69 0.78 -2.78
CA ALA A 210 7.18 0.15 -4.00
C ALA A 210 6.02 -0.54 -4.72
N VAL A 211 5.75 -0.15 -5.94
CA VAL A 211 4.74 -0.79 -6.81
C VAL A 211 5.41 -1.91 -7.59
N PHE A 212 4.94 -3.13 -7.37
CA PHE A 212 5.43 -4.35 -8.00
C PHE A 212 4.54 -4.79 -9.16
N ASN A 213 5.16 -5.24 -10.25
CA ASN A 213 4.50 -5.96 -11.33
C ASN A 213 5.47 -6.98 -11.94
N GLU A 214 5.00 -8.21 -12.19
CA GLU A 214 5.76 -9.26 -12.88
C GLU A 214 7.19 -9.47 -12.35
N GLY A 215 7.33 -9.53 -11.02
CA GLY A 215 8.61 -9.75 -10.36
C GLY A 215 9.54 -8.53 -10.30
N LYS A 216 9.10 -7.36 -10.77
CA LYS A 216 9.90 -6.12 -10.84
C LYS A 216 9.26 -5.00 -10.04
N ILE A 217 10.09 -4.05 -9.60
CA ILE A 217 9.64 -2.77 -9.08
C ILE A 217 9.46 -1.80 -10.24
N ILE A 218 8.23 -1.29 -10.41
CA ILE A 218 7.89 -0.34 -11.47
C ILE A 218 8.12 1.10 -11.02
N GLN A 219 7.81 1.39 -9.74
CA GLN A 219 8.01 2.71 -9.16
C GLN A 219 8.20 2.60 -7.65
N VAL A 220 9.05 3.46 -7.08
CA VAL A 220 9.17 3.69 -5.63
C VAL A 220 9.01 5.18 -5.38
N GLY A 221 8.16 5.55 -4.43
CA GLY A 221 7.95 6.95 -4.06
C GLY A 221 7.08 7.09 -2.82
N THR A 222 6.81 8.32 -2.40
CA THR A 222 5.81 8.64 -1.40
C THR A 222 4.40 8.31 -1.92
N PRO A 223 3.39 8.12 -1.05
CA PRO A 223 2.00 7.92 -1.49
C PRO A 223 1.52 8.97 -2.50
N SER A 224 1.84 10.24 -2.26
CA SER A 224 1.50 11.35 -3.15
C SER A 224 2.18 11.24 -4.52
N GLU A 225 3.48 10.90 -4.57
CA GLU A 225 4.21 10.71 -5.83
C GLU A 225 3.65 9.54 -6.64
N ILE A 226 3.35 8.41 -5.99
CA ILE A 226 2.78 7.23 -6.66
C ILE A 226 1.38 7.54 -7.24
N TYR A 227 0.56 8.28 -6.49
CA TYR A 227 -0.79 8.61 -6.91
C TYR A 227 -0.84 9.72 -7.97
N GLU A 228 -0.13 10.84 -7.75
CA GLU A 228 -0.23 12.02 -8.60
C GLU A 228 0.73 11.99 -9.81
N LYS A 229 1.87 11.30 -9.68
CA LYS A 229 2.93 11.23 -10.71
C LYS A 229 3.29 9.78 -11.05
N PRO A 230 2.33 9.00 -11.58
CA PRO A 230 2.60 7.61 -11.94
C PRO A 230 3.65 7.53 -13.07
N ALA A 231 4.67 6.70 -12.88
CA ALA A 231 5.78 6.55 -13.84
C ALA A 231 5.37 5.74 -15.09
N SER A 232 4.28 4.97 -15.03
CA SER A 232 3.85 4.11 -16.13
C SER A 232 2.32 4.01 -16.20
N PRO A 233 1.76 3.63 -17.36
CA PRO A 233 0.32 3.36 -17.50
C PRO A 233 -0.18 2.31 -16.50
N PHE A 234 0.66 1.32 -16.20
CA PHE A 234 0.35 0.32 -15.18
C PHE A 234 0.12 0.95 -13.80
N VAL A 235 1.06 1.79 -13.33
CA VAL A 235 0.93 2.44 -12.02
C VAL A 235 -0.29 3.37 -12.00
N ALA A 236 -0.51 4.14 -13.07
CA ALA A 236 -1.66 5.05 -13.19
C ALA A 236 -3.00 4.32 -13.07
N GLY A 237 -3.14 3.16 -13.70
CA GLY A 237 -4.37 2.35 -13.68
C GLY A 237 -4.48 1.43 -12.49
N PHE A 238 -3.36 1.02 -11.88
CA PHE A 238 -3.35 0.12 -10.73
C PHE A 238 -3.56 0.88 -9.41
N VAL A 239 -3.00 2.08 -9.26
CA VAL A 239 -3.15 2.89 -8.04
C VAL A 239 -4.23 3.94 -8.25
N GLY A 240 -5.46 3.61 -7.85
CA GLY A 240 -6.66 4.41 -8.08
C GLY A 240 -7.16 4.34 -9.52
N THR A 241 -8.25 5.05 -9.77
CA THR A 241 -8.76 5.24 -11.14
C THR A 241 -8.01 6.40 -11.79
N SER A 242 -7.66 6.25 -13.08
CA SER A 242 -7.03 7.32 -13.85
C SER A 242 -7.54 7.33 -15.30
N ASN A 243 -7.74 8.51 -15.84
CA ASN A 243 -7.95 8.68 -17.27
C ASN A 243 -6.59 8.65 -17.97
N LEU A 244 -6.38 7.67 -18.84
CA LEU A 244 -5.20 7.56 -19.70
C LEU A 244 -5.59 8.04 -21.10
N VAL A 245 -4.98 9.12 -21.57
CA VAL A 245 -5.27 9.71 -22.86
C VAL A 245 -4.01 9.72 -23.72
N SER A 246 -4.11 9.24 -24.95
CA SER A 246 -2.98 9.11 -25.87
C SER A 246 -3.36 9.45 -27.30
N GLY A 247 -2.37 9.55 -28.20
CA GLY A 247 -2.55 9.74 -29.64
C GLY A 247 -3.28 11.05 -29.98
N GLU A 248 -4.21 10.99 -30.94
CA GLU A 248 -4.95 12.16 -31.43
C GLU A 248 -5.74 12.90 -30.33
N ALA A 249 -6.31 12.18 -29.37
CA ALA A 249 -7.02 12.80 -28.25
C ALA A 249 -6.05 13.60 -27.36
N ALA A 250 -4.89 13.04 -27.05
CA ALA A 250 -3.85 13.74 -26.29
C ALA A 250 -3.35 14.98 -27.06
N LYS A 251 -3.14 14.87 -28.39
CA LYS A 251 -2.70 15.96 -29.24
C LYS A 251 -3.70 17.13 -29.24
N ARG A 252 -4.99 16.85 -29.33
CA ARG A 252 -6.04 17.88 -29.27
C ARG A 252 -6.07 18.60 -27.94
N ILE A 253 -5.87 17.87 -26.84
CA ILE A 253 -5.97 18.40 -25.47
C ILE A 253 -4.70 19.15 -25.08
N THR A 254 -3.52 18.59 -25.35
CA THR A 254 -2.23 19.08 -24.85
C THR A 254 -1.30 19.65 -25.90
N GLY A 255 -1.62 19.46 -27.20
CA GLY A 255 -0.73 19.78 -28.32
C GLY A 255 0.33 18.70 -28.58
N SER A 256 0.35 17.60 -27.83
CA SER A 256 1.32 16.50 -27.96
C SER A 256 0.61 15.15 -27.99
N GLU A 257 1.09 14.21 -28.80
CA GLU A 257 0.58 12.83 -28.88
C GLU A 257 1.04 11.97 -27.68
N GLN A 258 1.95 12.48 -26.86
CA GLN A 258 2.46 11.78 -25.68
C GLN A 258 1.32 11.45 -24.72
N MET A 259 1.30 10.19 -24.26
CA MET A 259 0.31 9.74 -23.28
C MET A 259 0.42 10.53 -21.99
N PHE A 260 -0.73 10.92 -21.47
CA PHE A 260 -0.85 11.51 -20.15
C PHE A 260 -1.93 10.84 -19.33
N SER A 261 -1.81 10.96 -18.02
CA SER A 261 -2.83 10.57 -17.05
C SER A 261 -3.42 11.80 -16.37
N ILE A 262 -4.71 11.72 -16.03
CA ILE A 262 -5.39 12.68 -15.16
C ILE A 262 -6.37 11.96 -14.25
N ARG A 263 -6.37 12.32 -12.98
CA ARG A 263 -7.28 11.75 -11.99
C ARG A 263 -8.70 12.25 -12.19
N PRO A 264 -9.73 11.36 -12.09
CA PRO A 264 -11.14 11.72 -12.28
C PRO A 264 -11.62 12.87 -11.40
N GLU A 265 -11.16 12.96 -10.16
CA GLU A 265 -11.51 14.01 -9.19
C GLU A 265 -10.81 15.36 -9.45
N LYS A 266 -9.85 15.40 -10.36
CA LYS A 266 -9.19 16.65 -10.80
C LYS A 266 -9.90 17.31 -11.98
N ILE A 267 -10.86 16.60 -12.58
CA ILE A 267 -11.68 17.12 -13.68
C ILE A 267 -12.98 17.66 -13.08
N GLN A 268 -13.33 18.88 -13.41
CA GLN A 268 -14.57 19.52 -13.03
C GLN A 268 -15.53 19.52 -14.23
N LEU A 269 -16.82 19.38 -13.94
CA LEU A 269 -17.88 19.32 -14.94
C LEU A 269 -18.79 20.53 -14.78
N ASP A 270 -18.85 21.39 -15.81
CA ASP A 270 -19.71 22.55 -15.85
C ASP A 270 -20.73 22.47 -17.00
N SER A 271 -21.83 23.20 -16.85
CA SER A 271 -22.69 23.52 -17.99
C SER A 271 -21.90 24.35 -19.00
N ALA A 272 -22.14 24.17 -20.30
CA ALA A 272 -21.33 24.63 -21.44
C ALA A 272 -20.93 26.15 -21.51
N ASN A 273 -21.23 26.95 -20.49
CA ASN A 273 -21.01 28.40 -20.47
C ASN A 273 -19.98 28.91 -19.43
N GLY A 274 -19.11 28.03 -18.88
CA GLY A 274 -18.14 28.41 -17.85
C GLY A 274 -16.99 29.29 -18.36
N MET A 275 -16.46 30.17 -17.49
CA MET A 275 -15.29 31.04 -17.77
C MET A 275 -14.01 30.21 -17.89
N THR A 276 -13.20 30.44 -18.91
CA THR A 276 -11.88 29.84 -19.12
C THR A 276 -10.77 30.72 -18.53
N ASP A 277 -10.07 30.20 -17.53
CA ASP A 277 -8.80 30.75 -17.06
C ASP A 277 -7.66 30.28 -17.98
N LYS A 278 -6.61 31.09 -18.19
CA LYS A 278 -5.47 30.82 -19.07
C LYS A 278 -4.67 29.55 -18.66
N ASN A 279 -4.77 29.13 -17.39
CA ASN A 279 -4.08 27.93 -16.88
C ASN A 279 -4.95 26.67 -16.87
N MET A 280 -6.19 26.77 -17.37
CA MET A 280 -7.14 25.66 -17.46
C MET A 280 -7.15 25.08 -18.87
N ILE A 281 -7.28 23.77 -18.95
CA ILE A 281 -7.65 23.04 -20.15
C ILE A 281 -9.16 22.84 -20.11
N SER A 282 -9.83 23.04 -21.24
CA SER A 282 -11.28 22.80 -21.36
C SER A 282 -11.57 21.95 -22.59
N VAL A 283 -12.46 20.98 -22.42
CA VAL A 283 -12.89 20.07 -23.48
C VAL A 283 -14.39 19.87 -23.39
N ASP A 284 -15.09 19.99 -24.52
CA ASP A 284 -16.52 19.72 -24.60
C ASP A 284 -16.78 18.21 -24.75
N GLY A 285 -17.86 17.73 -24.15
CA GLY A 285 -18.24 16.33 -24.21
C GLY A 285 -19.74 16.08 -23.99
N ILE A 286 -20.12 14.83 -24.08
CA ILE A 286 -21.51 14.38 -23.85
C ILE A 286 -21.48 13.33 -22.74
N VAL A 287 -22.29 13.49 -21.72
CA VAL A 287 -22.41 12.52 -20.62
C VAL A 287 -23.05 11.24 -21.14
N ARG A 288 -22.27 10.18 -21.23
CA ARG A 288 -22.68 8.85 -21.66
C ARG A 288 -23.37 8.08 -20.56
N ASP A 289 -22.83 8.15 -19.35
CA ASP A 289 -23.34 7.42 -18.21
C ASP A 289 -23.09 8.14 -16.89
N VAL A 290 -23.94 7.84 -15.89
CA VAL A 290 -23.90 8.46 -14.56
C VAL A 290 -24.13 7.39 -13.51
N VAL A 291 -23.19 7.28 -12.55
CA VAL A 291 -23.29 6.33 -11.43
C VAL A 291 -23.24 7.11 -10.11
N TYR A 292 -24.38 7.12 -9.40
CA TYR A 292 -24.48 7.72 -8.07
C TYR A 292 -23.95 6.75 -7.00
N LEU A 293 -22.94 7.16 -6.25
CA LEU A 293 -22.28 6.33 -5.23
C LEU A 293 -22.43 6.88 -3.80
N GLY A 294 -23.43 7.71 -3.58
CA GLY A 294 -23.72 8.34 -2.28
C GLY A 294 -22.84 9.57 -2.03
N LEU A 295 -21.60 9.41 -1.53
CA LEU A 295 -20.69 10.52 -1.27
C LEU A 295 -20.25 11.26 -2.53
N PHE A 296 -20.16 10.57 -3.64
CA PHE A 296 -19.73 11.12 -4.92
C PHE A 296 -20.52 10.51 -6.08
N THR A 297 -20.48 11.18 -7.22
CA THR A 297 -21.03 10.72 -8.49
C THR A 297 -19.90 10.53 -9.48
N ARG A 298 -19.98 9.45 -10.23
CA ARG A 298 -19.07 9.17 -11.33
C ARG A 298 -19.81 9.36 -12.65
N TYR A 299 -19.25 10.22 -13.49
CA TYR A 299 -19.71 10.47 -14.85
C TYR A 299 -18.76 9.83 -15.85
N LEU A 300 -19.30 9.21 -16.88
CA LEU A 300 -18.57 8.80 -18.07
C LEU A 300 -18.90 9.80 -19.18
N VAL A 301 -17.91 10.56 -19.62
CA VAL A 301 -18.11 11.65 -20.61
C VAL A 301 -17.32 11.34 -21.87
N GLU A 302 -18.04 11.19 -22.99
CA GLU A 302 -17.40 11.08 -24.30
C GLU A 302 -17.02 12.45 -24.81
N ILE A 303 -15.72 12.64 -25.05
CA ILE A 303 -15.19 13.86 -25.67
C ILE A 303 -15.07 13.69 -27.20
N GLU A 304 -14.83 14.79 -27.89
CA GLU A 304 -14.67 14.78 -29.35
C GLU A 304 -13.56 13.79 -29.78
N GLY A 305 -13.90 12.92 -30.72
CA GLY A 305 -13.01 11.83 -31.20
C GLY A 305 -13.23 10.48 -30.53
N GLY A 306 -14.33 10.31 -29.73
CA GLY A 306 -14.77 9.02 -29.21
C GLY A 306 -13.95 8.52 -28.01
N THR A 307 -13.20 9.41 -27.34
CA THR A 307 -12.49 9.06 -26.12
C THR A 307 -13.38 9.32 -24.90
N ASP A 308 -13.49 8.32 -24.02
CA ASP A 308 -14.23 8.46 -22.78
C ASP A 308 -13.34 8.94 -21.63
N LEU A 309 -13.80 9.95 -20.89
CA LEU A 309 -13.19 10.42 -19.65
C LEU A 309 -14.13 10.14 -18.47
N VAL A 310 -13.55 9.60 -17.41
CA VAL A 310 -14.23 9.45 -16.12
C VAL A 310 -14.05 10.72 -15.31
N VAL A 311 -15.14 11.28 -14.79
CA VAL A 311 -15.16 12.40 -13.87
C VAL A 311 -15.79 11.99 -12.56
N VAL A 312 -15.25 12.44 -11.45
CA VAL A 312 -15.78 12.15 -10.11
C VAL A 312 -16.01 13.46 -9.37
N GLU A 313 -17.25 13.69 -8.97
CA GLU A 313 -17.64 14.88 -8.20
C GLU A 313 -18.25 14.49 -6.86
N GLN A 314 -17.94 15.27 -5.83
CA GLN A 314 -18.52 15.07 -4.50
C GLN A 314 -19.96 15.61 -4.45
N ASN A 315 -20.89 14.81 -3.92
CA ASN A 315 -22.30 15.16 -3.80
C ASN A 315 -22.55 16.05 -2.57
N LEU A 316 -22.17 17.32 -2.66
CA LEU A 316 -22.33 18.27 -1.55
C LEU A 316 -23.75 18.89 -1.49
N LYS A 317 -24.41 19.08 -2.62
CA LYS A 317 -25.68 19.83 -2.72
C LYS A 317 -26.69 19.19 -3.67
N THR A 318 -26.33 18.13 -4.38
CA THR A 318 -27.14 17.48 -5.40
C THR A 318 -27.83 16.23 -4.87
N THR A 319 -29.08 16.00 -5.29
CA THR A 319 -29.79 14.74 -5.03
C THR A 319 -29.48 13.73 -6.13
N SER A 320 -29.79 12.44 -5.89
CA SER A 320 -29.61 11.40 -6.91
C SER A 320 -30.43 11.67 -8.17
N MET A 321 -31.61 12.31 -8.05
CA MET A 321 -32.47 12.65 -9.18
C MET A 321 -31.84 13.73 -10.06
N ASP A 322 -31.26 14.77 -9.45
CA ASP A 322 -30.60 15.86 -10.17
C ASP A 322 -29.42 15.34 -10.99
N VAL A 323 -28.61 14.47 -10.38
CA VAL A 323 -27.38 13.93 -10.98
C VAL A 323 -27.69 13.02 -12.17
N LEU A 324 -28.70 12.16 -12.04
CA LEU A 324 -29.07 11.22 -13.10
C LEU A 324 -29.69 11.92 -14.32
N SER A 325 -30.28 13.12 -14.14
CA SER A 325 -30.86 13.91 -15.23
C SER A 325 -29.81 14.47 -16.21
N VAL A 326 -28.53 14.46 -15.85
CA VAL A 326 -27.41 15.00 -16.68
C VAL A 326 -27.03 14.03 -17.82
N LYS A 327 -27.48 12.77 -17.79
CA LYS A 327 -27.19 11.79 -18.86
C LYS A 327 -27.71 12.28 -20.22
N GLY A 328 -26.86 12.23 -21.23
CA GLY A 328 -27.11 12.69 -22.59
C GLY A 328 -26.92 14.20 -22.81
N GLN A 329 -26.63 14.97 -21.76
CA GLN A 329 -26.39 16.40 -21.88
C GLN A 329 -24.99 16.72 -22.38
N LYS A 330 -24.87 17.86 -23.08
CA LYS A 330 -23.57 18.46 -23.42
C LYS A 330 -23.02 19.18 -22.22
N VAL A 331 -21.75 18.89 -21.90
CA VAL A 331 -21.04 19.43 -20.75
C VAL A 331 -19.67 19.92 -21.18
N ARG A 332 -19.09 20.81 -20.38
CA ARG A 332 -17.69 21.21 -20.50
C ARG A 332 -16.90 20.66 -19.35
N LEU A 333 -15.87 19.91 -19.67
CA LEU A 333 -14.87 19.42 -18.72
C LEU A 333 -13.73 20.41 -18.64
N HIS A 334 -13.26 20.72 -17.44
CA HIS A 334 -12.09 21.59 -17.28
C HIS A 334 -11.22 21.13 -16.11
N TRP A 335 -9.92 21.37 -16.22
CA TRP A 335 -8.92 21.05 -15.20
C TRP A 335 -7.68 21.91 -15.35
N ASN A 336 -6.89 22.03 -14.27
CA ASN A 336 -5.61 22.72 -14.30
C ASN A 336 -4.57 21.92 -15.08
N LYS A 337 -3.75 22.59 -15.89
CA LYS A 337 -2.64 21.98 -16.65
C LYS A 337 -1.67 21.21 -15.77
N ASP A 338 -1.47 21.67 -14.53
CA ASP A 338 -0.57 21.02 -13.57
C ASP A 338 -1.10 19.67 -13.04
N HIS A 339 -2.37 19.35 -13.27
CA HIS A 339 -2.97 18.08 -12.89
C HIS A 339 -2.72 16.94 -13.88
N ILE A 340 -2.11 17.25 -15.02
CA ILE A 340 -1.71 16.25 -16.01
C ILE A 340 -0.34 15.67 -15.61
N SER A 341 -0.25 14.34 -15.55
CA SER A 341 1.02 13.64 -15.43
C SER A 341 1.35 12.95 -16.76
N ARG A 342 2.51 13.23 -17.33
CA ARG A 342 3.00 12.52 -18.51
C ARG A 342 3.41 11.10 -18.10
N VAL A 343 2.99 10.11 -18.88
CA VAL A 343 3.15 8.69 -18.55
C VAL A 343 3.87 8.00 -19.68
N GLY A 344 4.92 7.23 -19.35
CA GLY A 344 5.70 6.50 -20.34
C GLY A 344 6.55 7.43 -21.21
N GLY A 345 7.71 7.82 -20.71
CA GLY A 345 8.82 8.40 -21.46
C GLY A 345 9.94 7.38 -21.57
#